data_cb86e0437c324f0edc1449436f9e9fec
#
_entry.id   cb86e0437c324f0edc1449436f9e9fec
#
_cell.length_a   1.000
_cell.length_b   1.000
_cell.length_c   1.000
_cell.angle_alpha   90.00
_cell.angle_beta   90.00
_cell.angle_gamma   90.00
#
_symmetry.space_group_name_H-M   'P 1'
#
loop_
_entity.id
_entity.type
_entity.pdbx_description
1 polymer ?
#
loop_
_entity_poly.entity_id
_entity_poly.type
_entity_poly.pdbx_seq_one_letter_code
_entity_poly.pdbx_strand_id
1 'polypeptide(L)'
;GQDVDATQILLAPGNAALKDASRTVKAVYAELLVPVTKDLEMQLAIRRDDYSLVGATTNPKVAFRYQPADFLLFRGSASKGFLAPSFQQLYSGSLSQELPNGVVDQEGCAKHPGVPEYCAIDRLDYKTGGNTNLKPETSKQGSVGFVIEPFKGYSASFDYWAINTKDRILNRTPQIVLANYQALNQYIHRNPDGTIEYVQAGWINAAGSRVRGLDVGLRGEGKIQDAK
;
A
#
# COMPACT_ATOMS: atom_id res chain seq x y z
N GLY A 1 -18.98 -3.19 -14.89
CA GLY A 1 -19.35 -3.15 -13.47
C GLY A 1 -18.87 -4.44 -12.82
N GLN A 2 -18.24 -4.35 -11.67
CA GLN A 2 -17.98 -5.53 -10.83
C GLN A 2 -19.04 -5.50 -9.73
N ASP A 3 -20.03 -6.35 -9.85
CA ASP A 3 -20.99 -6.64 -8.80
C ASP A 3 -20.43 -7.80 -7.98
N VAL A 4 -20.22 -7.57 -6.70
CA VAL A 4 -19.84 -8.63 -5.76
C VAL A 4 -21.10 -9.04 -5.03
N ASP A 5 -21.57 -10.25 -5.29
CA ASP A 5 -22.71 -10.83 -4.59
C ASP A 5 -22.33 -11.07 -3.12
N ALA A 6 -23.03 -10.38 -2.22
CA ALA A 6 -22.81 -10.45 -0.78
C ALA A 6 -22.98 -11.87 -0.21
N THR A 7 -23.71 -12.74 -0.87
CA THR A 7 -23.94 -14.12 -0.46
C THR A 7 -22.71 -15.02 -0.57
N GLN A 8 -21.73 -14.69 -1.39
CA GLN A 8 -20.51 -15.49 -1.57
C GLN A 8 -19.40 -15.20 -0.54
N ILE A 9 -19.52 -14.17 0.28
CA ILE A 9 -18.48 -13.73 1.24
C ILE A 9 -18.73 -14.24 2.66
N LEU A 10 -19.77 -15.02 2.87
CA LEU A 10 -20.28 -15.45 4.18
C LEU A 10 -19.48 -16.54 4.91
N LEU A 11 -18.29 -16.96 4.49
CA LEU A 11 -17.75 -18.24 4.94
C LEU A 11 -16.39 -18.21 5.66
N ALA A 12 -15.98 -17.06 6.22
CA ALA A 12 -14.90 -17.10 7.20
C ALA A 12 -15.46 -16.82 8.61
N PRO A 13 -15.24 -17.71 9.60
CA PRO A 13 -15.63 -17.44 10.98
C PRO A 13 -14.96 -16.16 11.47
N GLY A 14 -15.72 -15.16 11.86
CA GLY A 14 -15.24 -13.87 12.34
C GLY A 14 -15.29 -12.70 11.33
N ASN A 15 -15.75 -12.90 10.11
CA ASN A 15 -16.00 -11.79 9.19
C ASN A 15 -17.42 -11.25 9.38
N ALA A 16 -17.51 -9.97 9.75
CA ALA A 16 -18.79 -9.27 9.67
C ALA A 16 -19.26 -9.25 8.22
N ALA A 17 -20.54 -9.47 8.00
CA ALA A 17 -21.16 -9.41 6.68
C ALA A 17 -20.81 -8.07 6.00
N LEU A 18 -20.42 -8.13 4.74
CA LEU A 18 -20.31 -6.94 3.91
C LEU A 18 -21.72 -6.38 3.67
N LYS A 19 -21.85 -5.07 3.75
CA LYS A 19 -23.05 -4.41 3.24
C LYS A 19 -23.06 -4.52 1.72
N ASP A 20 -24.24 -4.61 1.13
CA ASP A 20 -24.38 -4.55 -0.32
C ASP A 20 -23.69 -3.30 -0.84
N ALA A 21 -22.68 -3.53 -1.68
CA ALA A 21 -21.87 -2.46 -2.24
C ALA A 21 -21.52 -2.77 -3.69
N SER A 22 -21.75 -1.80 -4.55
CA SER A 22 -21.32 -1.85 -5.94
C SER A 22 -20.40 -0.69 -6.25
N ARG A 23 -19.50 -0.90 -7.18
CA ARG A 23 -18.58 0.14 -7.66
C ARG A 23 -18.52 0.13 -9.18
N THR A 24 -18.76 1.29 -9.76
CA THR A 24 -18.54 1.53 -11.18
C THR A 24 -17.18 2.21 -11.35
N VAL A 25 -16.40 1.73 -12.30
CA VAL A 25 -15.13 2.33 -12.70
C VAL A 25 -15.19 2.66 -14.18
N LYS A 26 -14.93 3.94 -14.50
CA LYS A 26 -14.77 4.42 -15.87
C LYS A 26 -13.32 4.85 -16.05
N ALA A 27 -12.71 4.47 -17.17
CA ALA A 27 -11.32 4.79 -17.43
C ALA A 27 -11.13 5.27 -18.87
N VAL A 28 -10.24 6.24 -19.04
CA VAL A 28 -9.73 6.67 -20.33
C VAL A 28 -8.21 6.73 -20.24
N TYR A 29 -7.53 6.31 -21.30
CA TYR A 29 -6.08 6.37 -21.37
C TYR A 29 -5.60 6.74 -22.75
N ALA A 30 -4.41 7.31 -22.82
CA ALA A 30 -3.67 7.58 -24.03
C ALA A 30 -2.21 7.19 -23.81
N GLU A 31 -1.59 6.65 -24.86
CA GLU A 31 -0.19 6.26 -24.86
C GLU A 31 0.43 6.68 -26.19
N LEU A 32 1.64 7.25 -26.12
CA LEU A 32 2.39 7.74 -27.26
C LEU A 32 3.83 7.25 -27.14
N LEU A 33 4.32 6.60 -28.19
CA LEU A 33 5.71 6.22 -28.37
C LEU A 33 6.32 7.17 -29.40
N VAL A 34 7.38 7.87 -29.00
CA VAL A 34 8.00 8.93 -29.81
C VAL A 34 9.46 8.56 -30.07
N PRO A 35 9.81 8.15 -31.29
CA PRO A 35 11.22 8.06 -31.69
C PRO A 35 11.76 9.49 -31.91
N VAL A 36 12.40 10.04 -30.87
CA VAL A 36 12.94 11.43 -30.90
C VAL A 36 14.15 11.50 -31.83
N THR A 37 14.98 10.49 -31.77
CA THR A 37 16.11 10.25 -32.71
C THR A 37 16.20 8.77 -32.99
N LYS A 38 17.14 8.36 -33.84
CA LYS A 38 17.41 6.92 -34.09
C LYS A 38 17.82 6.16 -32.84
N ASP A 39 18.42 6.85 -31.87
CA ASP A 39 19.03 6.28 -30.66
C ASP A 39 18.19 6.60 -29.38
N LEU A 40 17.20 7.52 -29.48
CA LEU A 40 16.39 7.97 -28.35
C LEU A 40 14.89 7.78 -28.63
N GLU A 41 14.27 6.98 -27.80
CA GLU A 41 12.82 6.74 -27.78
C GLU A 41 12.23 7.23 -26.47
N MET A 42 11.09 7.89 -26.52
CA MET A 42 10.31 8.30 -25.35
C MET A 42 8.92 7.68 -25.37
N GLN A 43 8.45 7.22 -24.24
CA GLN A 43 7.10 6.76 -24.00
C GLN A 43 6.40 7.74 -23.08
N LEU A 44 5.26 8.27 -23.53
CA LEU A 44 4.38 9.13 -22.73
C LEU A 44 3.05 8.41 -22.58
N ALA A 45 2.54 8.32 -21.36
CA ALA A 45 1.24 7.74 -21.11
C ALA A 45 0.51 8.54 -20.03
N ILE A 46 -0.81 8.59 -20.17
CA ILE A 46 -1.70 9.17 -19.17
C ILE A 46 -2.94 8.30 -19.07
N ARG A 47 -3.34 7.99 -17.84
CA ARG A 47 -4.56 7.28 -17.55
C ARG A 47 -5.37 8.06 -16.52
N ARG A 48 -6.66 8.22 -16.79
CA ARG A 48 -7.63 8.75 -15.84
C ARG A 48 -8.68 7.70 -15.55
N ASP A 49 -8.85 7.41 -14.27
CA ASP A 49 -9.85 6.48 -13.74
C ASP A 49 -10.81 7.26 -12.86
N ASP A 50 -12.11 7.02 -13.00
CA ASP A 50 -13.17 7.58 -12.19
C ASP A 50 -13.91 6.45 -11.46
N TYR A 51 -13.80 6.45 -10.15
CA TYR A 51 -14.39 5.47 -9.25
C TYR A 51 -15.58 6.09 -8.53
N SER A 52 -16.76 5.49 -8.65
CA SER A 52 -18.00 6.02 -8.05
C SER A 52 -17.92 6.23 -6.53
N LEU A 53 -17.01 5.52 -5.84
CA LEU A 53 -16.92 5.55 -4.36
C LEU A 53 -15.79 6.42 -3.83
N VAL A 54 -14.73 6.64 -4.61
CA VAL A 54 -13.49 7.28 -4.12
C VAL A 54 -12.99 8.40 -5.02
N GLY A 55 -13.76 8.72 -6.07
CA GLY A 55 -13.46 9.82 -6.98
C GLY A 55 -12.46 9.48 -8.09
N ALA A 56 -12.02 10.49 -8.79
CA ALA A 56 -11.17 10.36 -9.97
C ALA A 56 -9.69 10.49 -9.64
N THR A 57 -8.86 9.74 -10.38
CA THR A 57 -7.41 9.83 -10.31
C THR A 57 -6.80 9.94 -11.69
N THR A 58 -5.67 10.63 -11.80
CA THR A 58 -4.93 10.78 -13.05
C THR A 58 -3.48 10.39 -12.84
N ASN A 59 -3.04 9.42 -13.63
CA ASN A 59 -1.76 8.73 -13.49
C ASN A 59 -0.92 8.89 -14.76
N PRO A 60 -0.09 9.93 -14.85
CA PRO A 60 0.88 10.10 -15.93
C PRO A 60 2.07 9.18 -15.76
N LYS A 61 2.68 8.81 -16.90
CA LYS A 61 3.96 8.11 -16.99
C LYS A 61 4.79 8.73 -18.10
N VAL A 62 6.07 8.89 -17.84
CA VAL A 62 7.10 9.16 -18.84
C VAL A 62 8.21 8.13 -18.70
N ALA A 63 8.70 7.64 -19.83
CA ALA A 63 9.87 6.77 -19.85
C ALA A 63 10.73 7.11 -21.07
N PHE A 64 12.02 6.80 -20.98
CA PHE A 64 12.94 6.93 -22.09
C PHE A 64 13.82 5.70 -22.20
N ARG A 65 14.27 5.44 -23.42
CA ARG A 65 15.28 4.49 -23.81
C ARG A 65 16.27 5.20 -24.74
N TYR A 66 17.55 5.26 -24.33
CA TYR A 66 18.59 5.91 -25.10
C TYR A 66 19.75 4.95 -25.31
N GLN A 67 20.02 4.60 -26.56
CA GLN A 67 21.04 3.64 -26.97
C GLN A 67 22.07 4.31 -27.91
N PRO A 68 23.04 5.07 -27.36
CA PRO A 68 24.03 5.80 -28.16
C PRO A 68 25.01 4.87 -28.90
N ALA A 69 25.12 3.62 -28.46
CA ALA A 69 25.96 2.60 -29.08
C ALA A 69 25.34 1.21 -28.89
N ASP A 70 25.68 0.26 -29.73
CA ASP A 70 25.12 -1.11 -29.68
C ASP A 70 25.36 -1.80 -28.34
N PHE A 71 26.46 -1.48 -27.67
CA PHE A 71 26.85 -2.06 -26.39
C PHE A 71 26.37 -1.29 -25.16
N LEU A 72 25.69 -0.13 -25.33
CA LEU A 72 25.32 0.75 -24.21
C LEU A 72 23.89 1.28 -24.35
N LEU A 73 23.07 1.00 -23.34
CA LEU A 73 21.70 1.46 -23.25
C LEU A 73 21.46 2.17 -21.90
N PHE A 74 20.90 3.35 -21.95
CA PHE A 74 20.32 4.05 -20.79
C PHE A 74 18.80 3.95 -20.82
N ARG A 75 18.20 3.81 -19.64
CA ARG A 75 16.75 3.78 -19.48
C ARG A 75 16.31 4.50 -18.23
N GLY A 76 15.12 5.03 -18.27
CA GLY A 76 14.54 5.66 -17.08
C GLY A 76 13.05 5.84 -17.21
N SER A 77 12.38 5.92 -16.07
CA SER A 77 10.96 6.17 -16.02
C SER A 77 10.55 6.96 -14.78
N ALA A 78 9.47 7.71 -14.90
CA ALA A 78 8.78 8.33 -13.78
C ALA A 78 7.28 8.19 -13.99
N SER A 79 6.54 7.81 -12.93
CA SER A 79 5.10 7.65 -13.01
C SER A 79 4.42 7.92 -11.69
N LYS A 80 3.09 8.17 -11.77
CA LYS A 80 2.18 8.13 -10.64
C LYS A 80 1.34 6.87 -10.72
N GLY A 81 0.98 6.33 -9.56
CA GLY A 81 0.04 5.24 -9.42
C GLY A 81 -0.91 5.48 -8.27
N PHE A 82 -1.97 4.69 -8.18
CA PHE A 82 -2.90 4.73 -7.07
C PHE A 82 -3.46 3.34 -6.81
N LEU A 83 -4.01 3.15 -5.61
CA LEU A 83 -4.74 1.96 -5.22
C LEU A 83 -6.03 2.38 -4.51
N ALA A 84 -7.17 2.03 -5.10
CA ALA A 84 -8.47 2.28 -4.48
C ALA A 84 -8.69 1.32 -3.30
N PRO A 85 -9.36 1.76 -2.21
CA PRO A 85 -9.75 0.87 -1.13
C PRO A 85 -10.60 -0.29 -1.64
N SER A 86 -10.44 -1.47 -1.04
CA SER A 86 -11.28 -2.63 -1.31
C SER A 86 -12.66 -2.49 -0.67
N PHE A 87 -13.63 -3.28 -1.11
CA PHE A 87 -14.95 -3.33 -0.45
C PHE A 87 -14.86 -3.74 1.01
N GLN A 88 -13.99 -4.69 1.33
CA GLN A 88 -13.77 -5.10 2.71
C GLN A 88 -13.26 -3.93 3.58
N GLN A 89 -12.33 -3.15 3.05
CA GLN A 89 -11.80 -1.99 3.76
C GLN A 89 -12.85 -0.88 3.96
N LEU A 90 -13.78 -0.72 3.02
CA LEU A 90 -14.82 0.31 3.08
C LEU A 90 -16.06 -0.14 3.90
N TYR A 91 -16.51 -1.39 3.71
CA TYR A 91 -17.87 -1.80 4.08
C TYR A 91 -17.93 -3.03 4.98
N SER A 92 -16.81 -3.57 5.50
CA SER A 92 -16.89 -4.59 6.55
C SER A 92 -17.80 -4.11 7.67
N GLY A 93 -18.69 -4.96 8.14
CA GLY A 93 -19.54 -4.67 9.29
C GLY A 93 -18.70 -4.39 10.53
N SER A 94 -19.26 -3.66 11.47
CA SER A 94 -18.62 -3.43 12.77
C SER A 94 -18.65 -4.70 13.61
N LEU A 95 -17.49 -5.08 14.15
CA LEU A 95 -17.32 -6.19 15.07
C LEU A 95 -16.79 -5.68 16.40
N SER A 96 -17.40 -6.12 17.50
CA SER A 96 -16.81 -6.02 18.83
C SER A 96 -16.05 -7.31 19.10
N GLN A 97 -14.81 -7.19 19.49
CA GLN A 97 -13.93 -8.31 19.80
C GLN A 97 -13.20 -8.03 21.10
N GLU A 98 -12.74 -9.08 21.73
CA GLU A 98 -11.95 -9.02 22.94
C GLU A 98 -10.51 -9.41 22.63
N LEU A 99 -9.57 -8.63 23.12
CA LEU A 99 -8.15 -8.95 23.08
C LEU A 99 -7.79 -9.59 24.43
N PRO A 100 -7.50 -10.90 24.47
CA PRO A 100 -7.09 -11.57 25.69
C PRO A 100 -5.64 -11.24 26.03
N ASN A 101 -5.36 -11.22 27.32
CA ASN A 101 -4.04 -11.22 27.96
C ASN A 101 -3.19 -9.94 27.84
N GLY A 102 -3.04 -9.29 28.98
CA GLY A 102 -1.88 -8.48 29.29
C GLY A 102 -1.65 -7.24 28.45
N VAL A 103 -2.71 -6.47 28.19
CA VAL A 103 -2.59 -5.18 27.49
C VAL A 103 -2.28 -4.10 28.51
N VAL A 104 -1.31 -3.24 28.22
CA VAL A 104 -0.94 -2.13 29.10
C VAL A 104 -1.55 -0.84 28.57
N ASP A 105 -2.37 -0.18 29.40
CA ASP A 105 -2.74 1.21 29.18
C ASP A 105 -1.62 2.13 29.71
N GLN A 106 -0.71 2.52 28.83
CA GLN A 106 0.44 3.34 29.22
C GLN A 106 0.04 4.69 29.86
N GLU A 107 -1.04 5.29 29.38
CA GLU A 107 -1.54 6.57 29.93
C GLU A 107 -2.18 6.38 31.29
N GLY A 108 -3.08 5.39 31.40
CA GLY A 108 -3.77 5.08 32.65
C GLY A 108 -2.79 4.65 33.75
N CYS A 109 -1.84 3.76 33.41
CA CYS A 109 -0.82 3.31 34.33
C CYS A 109 0.11 4.44 34.79
N ALA A 110 0.45 5.39 33.93
CA ALA A 110 1.26 6.56 34.32
C ALA A 110 0.52 7.49 35.29
N LYS A 111 -0.82 7.60 35.17
CA LYS A 111 -1.67 8.41 36.05
C LYS A 111 -2.00 7.70 37.36
N HIS A 112 -2.05 6.35 37.33
CA HIS A 112 -2.44 5.49 38.47
C HIS A 112 -1.41 4.37 38.67
N PRO A 113 -0.17 4.70 39.10
CA PRO A 113 0.90 3.72 39.22
C PRO A 113 0.57 2.59 40.20
N GLY A 114 0.76 1.35 39.76
CA GLY A 114 0.56 0.18 40.59
C GLY A 114 -0.90 -0.28 40.75
N VAL A 115 -1.83 0.37 40.06
CA VAL A 115 -3.26 -0.04 40.06
C VAL A 115 -3.49 -0.97 38.85
N PRO A 116 -3.80 -2.28 39.08
CA PRO A 116 -3.88 -3.29 38.01
C PRO A 116 -4.87 -2.94 36.92
N GLU A 117 -6.02 -2.34 37.24
CA GLU A 117 -7.07 -1.98 36.30
C GLU A 117 -6.60 -1.00 35.20
N TYR A 118 -5.50 -0.26 35.47
CA TYR A 118 -4.90 0.65 34.51
C TYR A 118 -3.59 0.09 33.92
N CYS A 119 -2.84 -0.70 34.69
CA CYS A 119 -1.49 -1.13 34.27
C CYS A 119 -1.46 -2.49 33.59
N ALA A 120 -2.41 -3.40 33.88
CA ALA A 120 -2.46 -4.76 33.34
C ALA A 120 -3.93 -5.10 33.05
N ILE A 121 -4.39 -4.76 31.86
CA ILE A 121 -5.75 -5.03 31.44
C ILE A 121 -5.82 -6.47 30.97
N ASP A 122 -6.52 -7.34 31.70
CA ASP A 122 -6.65 -8.77 31.35
C ASP A 122 -7.45 -8.97 30.07
N ARG A 123 -8.47 -8.12 29.84
CA ARG A 123 -9.36 -8.17 28.69
C ARG A 123 -9.63 -6.77 28.20
N LEU A 124 -9.33 -6.53 26.93
CA LEU A 124 -9.58 -5.27 26.28
C LEU A 124 -10.58 -5.45 25.16
N ASP A 125 -11.72 -4.78 25.31
CA ASP A 125 -12.68 -4.70 24.22
C ASP A 125 -12.18 -3.77 23.12
N TYR A 126 -12.33 -4.19 21.87
CA TYR A 126 -12.07 -3.32 20.74
C TYR A 126 -13.10 -3.49 19.63
N LYS A 127 -13.37 -2.38 18.95
CA LYS A 127 -14.29 -2.34 17.82
C LYS A 127 -13.50 -2.18 16.53
N THR A 128 -13.80 -3.02 15.54
CA THR A 128 -13.21 -2.95 14.21
C THR A 128 -14.30 -2.99 13.15
N GLY A 129 -13.96 -2.56 11.94
CA GLY A 129 -14.91 -2.57 10.82
C GLY A 129 -14.35 -1.84 9.61
N GLY A 130 -15.19 -1.70 8.58
CA GLY A 130 -14.87 -0.90 7.41
C GLY A 130 -14.87 0.59 7.73
N ASN A 131 -14.21 1.36 6.85
CA ASN A 131 -14.16 2.80 6.94
C ASN A 131 -14.45 3.43 5.58
N THR A 132 -15.64 4.00 5.44
CA THR A 132 -16.11 4.65 4.21
C THR A 132 -15.40 5.96 3.90
N ASN A 133 -14.62 6.51 4.84
CA ASN A 133 -13.84 7.73 4.67
C ASN A 133 -12.43 7.48 4.13
N LEU A 134 -12.10 6.23 3.79
CA LEU A 134 -10.80 5.91 3.22
C LEU A 134 -10.57 6.60 1.88
N LYS A 135 -9.41 7.20 1.76
CA LYS A 135 -8.89 7.76 0.50
C LYS A 135 -8.06 6.72 -0.24
N PRO A 136 -7.95 6.81 -1.57
CA PRO A 136 -7.02 5.98 -2.31
C PRO A 136 -5.57 6.20 -1.86
N GLU A 137 -4.78 5.13 -1.82
CA GLU A 137 -3.34 5.25 -1.74
C GLU A 137 -2.81 5.86 -3.04
N THR A 138 -1.82 6.72 -2.94
CA THR A 138 -1.16 7.30 -4.11
C THR A 138 0.34 7.01 -4.07
N SER A 139 0.92 6.78 -5.24
CA SER A 139 2.36 6.56 -5.34
C SER A 139 3.00 7.45 -6.40
N LYS A 140 4.27 7.81 -6.15
CA LYS A 140 5.19 8.33 -7.14
C LYS A 140 6.37 7.38 -7.20
N GLN A 141 6.69 6.94 -8.40
CA GLN A 141 7.80 6.02 -8.60
C GLN A 141 8.68 6.49 -9.76
N GLY A 142 9.95 6.19 -9.66
CA GLY A 142 10.92 6.49 -10.69
C GLY A 142 12.04 5.48 -10.69
N SER A 143 12.63 5.27 -11.86
CA SER A 143 13.80 4.44 -12.03
C SER A 143 14.74 5.07 -13.05
N VAL A 144 16.02 4.81 -12.90
CA VAL A 144 17.05 5.14 -13.88
C VAL A 144 18.10 4.04 -13.85
N GLY A 145 18.55 3.61 -15.01
CA GLY A 145 19.54 2.57 -15.12
C GLY A 145 20.24 2.55 -16.46
N PHE A 146 21.20 1.65 -16.55
CA PHE A 146 21.91 1.39 -17.79
C PHE A 146 22.18 -0.10 -17.97
N VAL A 147 22.36 -0.51 -19.21
CA VAL A 147 22.81 -1.84 -19.60
C VAL A 147 24.05 -1.70 -20.45
N ILE A 148 25.06 -2.49 -20.14
CA ILE A 148 26.27 -2.60 -20.92
C ILE A 148 26.43 -4.04 -21.43
N GLU A 149 26.71 -4.19 -22.73
CA GLU A 149 26.98 -5.47 -23.42
C GLU A 149 28.34 -5.41 -24.05
N PRO A 150 29.44 -5.58 -23.27
CA PRO A 150 30.80 -5.43 -23.77
C PRO A 150 31.18 -6.50 -24.82
N PHE A 151 30.54 -7.68 -24.74
CA PHE A 151 30.71 -8.78 -25.68
C PHE A 151 29.36 -9.40 -25.99
N LYS A 152 29.18 -9.85 -27.23
CA LYS A 152 27.92 -10.51 -27.65
C LYS A 152 27.58 -11.68 -26.75
N GLY A 153 26.36 -11.64 -26.16
CA GLY A 153 25.88 -12.65 -25.24
C GLY A 153 26.25 -12.44 -23.77
N TYR A 154 26.98 -11.36 -23.42
CA TYR A 154 27.32 -11.01 -22.03
C TYR A 154 26.87 -9.60 -21.72
N SER A 155 25.94 -9.44 -20.81
CA SER A 155 25.44 -8.13 -20.41
C SER A 155 25.43 -7.94 -18.89
N ALA A 156 25.58 -6.68 -18.48
CA ALA A 156 25.39 -6.24 -17.12
C ALA A 156 24.37 -5.09 -17.10
N SER A 157 23.46 -5.10 -16.14
CA SER A 157 22.50 -4.03 -15.92
C SER A 157 22.60 -3.50 -14.51
N PHE A 158 22.35 -2.18 -14.37
CA PHE A 158 22.30 -1.46 -13.11
C PHE A 158 21.07 -0.56 -13.14
N ASP A 159 20.16 -0.73 -12.19
CA ASP A 159 18.95 0.06 -12.10
C ASP A 159 18.75 0.56 -10.67
N TYR A 160 18.69 1.87 -10.50
CA TYR A 160 18.24 2.49 -9.26
C TYR A 160 16.76 2.84 -9.37
N TRP A 161 15.99 2.51 -8.34
CA TRP A 161 14.57 2.83 -8.28
C TRP A 161 14.16 3.37 -6.92
N ALA A 162 13.09 4.17 -6.92
CA ALA A 162 12.49 4.71 -5.72
C ALA A 162 10.97 4.76 -5.87
N ILE A 163 10.26 4.38 -4.80
CA ILE A 163 8.81 4.42 -4.68
C ILE A 163 8.46 5.20 -3.41
N ASN A 164 7.61 6.21 -3.55
CA ASN A 164 7.08 7.00 -2.46
C ASN A 164 5.56 6.87 -2.47
N THR A 165 5.00 6.18 -1.47
CA THR A 165 3.56 5.98 -1.30
C THR A 165 3.03 6.88 -0.21
N LYS A 166 1.86 7.48 -0.41
CA LYS A 166 1.14 8.30 0.56
C LYS A 166 -0.24 7.71 0.83
N ASP A 167 -0.81 8.07 1.96
CA ASP A 167 -2.16 7.66 2.38
C ASP A 167 -2.36 6.14 2.38
N ARG A 168 -1.33 5.37 2.79
CA ARG A 168 -1.41 3.91 2.84
C ARG A 168 -2.57 3.45 3.71
N ILE A 169 -3.32 2.49 3.19
CA ILE A 169 -4.44 1.90 3.91
C ILE A 169 -3.90 0.77 4.77
N LEU A 170 -3.93 0.98 6.08
CA LEU A 170 -3.45 0.03 7.08
C LEU A 170 -4.57 -0.36 8.04
N ASN A 171 -4.52 -1.58 8.54
CA ASN A 171 -5.37 -1.99 9.65
C ASN A 171 -4.69 -1.56 10.96
N ARG A 172 -5.30 -0.61 11.63
CA ARG A 172 -4.87 -0.14 12.94
C ARG A 172 -5.38 -1.11 14.01
N THR A 173 -4.47 -1.84 14.62
CA THR A 173 -4.80 -2.76 15.71
C THR A 173 -4.89 -2.03 17.06
N PRO A 174 -5.57 -2.59 18.07
CA PRO A 174 -5.63 -1.99 19.42
C PRO A 174 -4.24 -1.75 20.02
N GLN A 175 -3.31 -2.68 19.80
CA GLN A 175 -1.93 -2.54 20.30
C GLN A 175 -1.22 -1.32 19.71
N ILE A 176 -1.41 -1.06 18.40
CA ILE A 176 -0.84 0.13 17.75
C ILE A 176 -1.43 1.41 18.36
N VAL A 177 -2.75 1.41 18.65
CA VAL A 177 -3.40 2.57 19.27
C VAL A 177 -2.81 2.83 20.65
N LEU A 178 -2.74 1.81 21.49
CA LEU A 178 -2.25 1.94 22.85
C LEU A 178 -0.75 2.30 22.94
N ALA A 179 0.06 1.71 22.06
CA ALA A 179 1.49 2.03 21.99
C ALA A 179 1.77 3.47 21.52
N ASN A 180 0.81 4.08 20.82
CA ASN A 180 0.92 5.44 20.29
C ASN A 180 -0.19 6.35 20.84
N TYR A 181 -0.57 6.15 22.11
CA TYR A 181 -1.73 6.83 22.72
C TYR A 181 -1.67 8.35 22.62
N GLN A 182 -0.48 8.95 22.70
CA GLN A 182 -0.32 10.41 22.57
C GLN A 182 -0.84 10.96 21.24
N ALA A 183 -0.66 10.22 20.15
CA ALA A 183 -1.11 10.61 18.82
C ALA A 183 -2.49 10.04 18.46
N LEU A 184 -2.92 8.97 19.14
CA LEU A 184 -4.11 8.18 18.80
C LEU A 184 -5.16 8.15 19.91
N ASN A 185 -5.08 9.08 20.89
CA ASN A 185 -5.98 9.10 22.05
C ASN A 185 -7.48 9.20 21.67
N GLN A 186 -7.81 9.86 20.56
CA GLN A 186 -9.18 9.96 20.08
C GLN A 186 -9.82 8.61 19.71
N TYR A 187 -9.03 7.54 19.64
CA TYR A 187 -9.49 6.17 19.38
C TYR A 187 -9.55 5.30 20.63
N ILE A 188 -9.22 5.84 21.80
CA ILE A 188 -9.32 5.18 23.10
C ILE A 188 -10.55 5.75 23.80
N HIS A 189 -11.58 4.95 23.92
CA HIS A 189 -12.79 5.35 24.61
C HIS A 189 -12.68 4.92 26.07
N ARG A 190 -12.87 5.89 26.98
CA ARG A 190 -12.72 5.67 28.41
C ARG A 190 -14.03 5.84 29.15
N ASN A 191 -14.20 5.06 30.20
CA ASN A 191 -15.23 5.23 31.20
C ASN A 191 -15.01 6.51 32.02
N PRO A 192 -16.02 6.99 32.76
CA PRO A 192 -15.87 8.18 33.62
C PRO A 192 -14.79 8.05 34.71
N ASP A 193 -14.47 6.83 35.14
CA ASP A 193 -13.40 6.51 36.09
C ASP A 193 -11.99 6.55 35.46
N GLY A 194 -11.90 6.65 34.14
CA GLY A 194 -10.66 6.71 33.40
C GLY A 194 -10.17 5.36 32.86
N THR A 195 -10.81 4.25 33.21
CA THR A 195 -10.50 2.93 32.63
C THR A 195 -10.90 2.88 31.14
N ILE A 196 -10.25 2.02 30.36
CA ILE A 196 -10.60 1.87 28.94
C ILE A 196 -11.91 1.08 28.82
N GLU A 197 -12.90 1.69 28.17
CA GLU A 197 -14.14 1.00 27.78
C GLU A 197 -13.90 0.13 26.55
N TYR A 198 -13.37 0.73 25.49
CA TYR A 198 -12.95 0.02 24.28
C TYR A 198 -11.96 0.84 23.46
N VAL A 199 -11.25 0.18 22.55
CA VAL A 199 -10.39 0.82 21.56
C VAL A 199 -11.02 0.72 20.16
N GLN A 200 -11.09 1.85 19.47
CA GLN A 200 -11.53 1.87 18.08
C GLN A 200 -10.34 1.52 17.17
N ALA A 201 -10.36 0.31 16.65
CA ALA A 201 -9.42 -0.23 15.66
C ALA A 201 -9.98 -0.11 14.23
N GLY A 202 -9.35 -0.75 13.24
CA GLY A 202 -9.83 -0.85 11.87
C GLY A 202 -9.01 -0.07 10.85
N TRP A 203 -9.58 0.07 9.67
CA TRP A 203 -8.87 0.61 8.52
C TRP A 203 -8.73 2.13 8.55
N ILE A 204 -7.51 2.61 8.28
CA ILE A 204 -7.18 4.03 8.21
C ILE A 204 -6.22 4.31 7.06
N ASN A 205 -6.22 5.56 6.57
CA ASN A 205 -5.08 6.06 5.80
C ASN A 205 -4.00 6.49 6.79
N ALA A 206 -2.86 5.82 6.75
CA ALA A 206 -1.71 6.12 7.58
C ALA A 206 -0.70 6.99 6.82
N ALA A 207 0.41 7.32 7.49
CA ALA A 207 1.55 7.97 6.86
C ALA A 207 2.07 7.16 5.66
N GLY A 208 2.76 7.84 4.75
CA GLY A 208 3.34 7.19 3.59
C GLY A 208 4.55 6.32 3.90
N SER A 209 5.03 5.62 2.89
CA SER A 209 6.28 4.89 2.92
C SER A 209 7.18 5.31 1.78
N ARG A 210 8.49 5.24 1.99
CA ARG A 210 9.49 5.43 0.95
C ARG A 210 10.38 4.20 0.89
N VAL A 211 10.43 3.58 -0.27
CA VAL A 211 11.29 2.44 -0.56
C VAL A 211 12.17 2.80 -1.74
N ARG A 212 13.43 2.39 -1.70
CA ARG A 212 14.40 2.57 -2.79
C ARG A 212 15.33 1.38 -2.84
N GLY A 213 15.82 1.07 -4.01
CA GLY A 213 16.71 -0.06 -4.21
C GLY A 213 17.65 0.12 -5.40
N LEU A 214 18.63 -0.75 -5.46
CA LEU A 214 19.54 -0.93 -6.57
C LEU A 214 19.47 -2.38 -7.02
N ASP A 215 19.15 -2.58 -8.29
CA ASP A 215 19.14 -3.89 -8.91
C ASP A 215 20.38 -4.03 -9.82
N VAL A 216 21.11 -5.13 -9.65
CA VAL A 216 22.27 -5.47 -10.47
C VAL A 216 21.98 -6.82 -11.12
N GLY A 217 21.99 -6.85 -12.44
CA GLY A 217 21.80 -8.06 -13.25
C GLY A 217 23.04 -8.39 -14.07
N LEU A 218 23.41 -9.66 -14.09
CA LEU A 218 24.45 -10.19 -14.96
C LEU A 218 23.86 -11.31 -15.80
N ARG A 219 24.09 -11.27 -17.10
CA ARG A 219 23.66 -12.32 -18.03
C ARG A 219 24.85 -12.76 -18.88
N GLY A 220 25.02 -14.07 -19.02
CA GLY A 220 26.00 -14.68 -19.92
C GLY A 220 25.36 -15.85 -20.68
N GLU A 221 25.64 -15.94 -21.98
CA GLU A 221 25.23 -17.06 -22.83
C GLU A 221 26.49 -17.73 -23.37
N GLY A 222 26.67 -19.01 -23.06
CA GLY A 222 27.79 -19.83 -23.56
C GLY A 222 27.27 -21.18 -24.06
N LYS A 223 28.00 -21.77 -25.02
CA LYS A 223 27.79 -23.16 -25.43
C LYS A 223 28.70 -24.04 -24.59
N ILE A 224 28.12 -24.96 -23.83
CA ILE A 224 28.87 -26.06 -23.22
C ILE A 224 29.13 -27.05 -24.33
N GLN A 225 30.40 -27.16 -24.77
CA GLN A 225 30.77 -28.28 -25.64
C GLN A 225 30.78 -29.54 -24.81
N ASP A 226 30.00 -30.52 -25.24
CA ASP A 226 30.03 -31.87 -24.66
C ASP A 226 31.46 -32.38 -24.77
N ALA A 227 32.10 -32.61 -23.65
CA ALA A 227 33.39 -33.33 -23.60
C ALA A 227 33.13 -34.76 -24.08
N LYS A 228 33.76 -35.11 -25.21
CA LYS A 228 33.81 -36.49 -25.73
C LYS A 228 34.62 -37.39 -24.80
#